data_17f6b616165984f5ddc232c66a0b04a4
#
_entry.id   17f6b616165984f5ddc232c66a0b04a4
#
_cell.length_a   1.000
_cell.length_b   1.000
_cell.length_c   1.000
_cell.angle_alpha   90.00
_cell.angle_beta   90.00
_cell.angle_gamma   90.00
#
_symmetry.space_group_name_H-M   'P 1'
#
loop_
_entity.id
_entity.type
_entity.pdbx_description
1 polymer ?
#
loop_
_entity_poly.entity_id
_entity_poly.type
_entity_poly.pdbx_seq_one_letter_code
_entity_poly.pdbx_strand_id
1 'polypeptide(L)'
;ENKMKLKKMMALVLCATTVAGLGLTGCGNSSDNSAAGDATSAAKESSDAGKTDASDFSGNITVLSREDGSGTRGAFIELFGIEEKNDAGEKEDMTTVDATITNNTEVMMSTVAGNEYAIGYCSLGSLNDTVKAVKIDGAEATTENVSNGSYKVSRPFNIITKDSVSDVAQDFINYIMSADGQEVIS
;
A
#
# COMPACT_ATOMS: atom_id res chain seq x y z
N GLU A 1 2.99 -31.55 -22.21
CA GLU A 1 2.89 -31.85 -20.75
C GLU A 1 3.04 -30.57 -19.96
N ASN A 2 1.98 -29.74 -20.04
CA ASN A 2 1.96 -28.38 -19.46
C ASN A 2 1.31 -28.43 -18.08
N LYS A 3 2.10 -28.72 -17.06
CA LYS A 3 1.73 -28.37 -15.68
C LYS A 3 2.25 -26.97 -15.41
N MET A 4 1.53 -25.99 -15.91
CA MET A 4 1.75 -24.58 -15.54
C MET A 4 1.57 -24.43 -14.03
N LYS A 5 2.65 -24.02 -13.38
CA LYS A 5 2.72 -23.87 -11.93
C LYS A 5 1.87 -22.68 -11.50
N LEU A 6 0.60 -22.93 -11.21
CA LEU A 6 -0.40 -21.95 -10.70
C LEU A 6 -0.09 -21.43 -9.29
N LYS A 7 1.12 -21.59 -8.77
CA LYS A 7 1.49 -21.25 -7.39
C LYS A 7 2.16 -19.88 -7.19
N LYS A 8 2.38 -19.10 -8.26
CA LYS A 8 3.14 -17.84 -8.14
C LYS A 8 2.36 -16.56 -8.43
N MET A 9 1.04 -16.63 -8.62
CA MET A 9 0.22 -15.45 -8.95
C MET A 9 -0.50 -14.79 -7.76
N MET A 10 -0.07 -15.00 -6.52
CA MET A 10 -0.75 -14.41 -5.36
C MET A 10 0.18 -13.56 -4.51
N ALA A 11 0.73 -12.53 -5.09
CA ALA A 11 1.35 -11.49 -4.28
C ALA A 11 0.96 -10.12 -4.84
N LEU A 12 -0.28 -9.74 -4.60
CA LEU A 12 -0.83 -8.44 -5.01
C LEU A 12 -1.23 -7.67 -3.76
N VAL A 13 -0.67 -6.48 -3.59
CA VAL A 13 -1.14 -5.52 -2.58
C VAL A 13 -2.44 -4.91 -3.11
N LEU A 14 -3.55 -5.27 -2.51
CA LEU A 14 -4.88 -4.81 -2.89
C LEU A 14 -5.24 -3.56 -2.09
N CYS A 15 -5.46 -2.45 -2.75
CA CYS A 15 -6.14 -1.30 -2.18
C CYS A 15 -7.59 -1.28 -2.71
N ALA A 16 -8.56 -1.52 -1.89
CA ALA A 16 -9.97 -1.52 -2.27
C ALA A 16 -10.75 -0.47 -1.46
N THR A 17 -11.60 0.29 -2.11
CA THR A 17 -12.50 1.23 -1.45
C THR A 17 -13.85 0.59 -1.19
N THR A 18 -14.39 0.78 0.01
CA THR A 18 -15.79 0.49 0.31
C THR A 18 -16.60 1.77 0.18
N VAL A 19 -17.40 1.89 -0.86
CA VAL A 19 -18.44 2.94 -0.95
C VAL A 19 -19.65 2.46 -0.15
N ALA A 20 -19.88 3.08 1.01
CA ALA A 20 -21.14 2.92 1.74
C ALA A 20 -22.22 3.73 1.00
N GLY A 21 -23.13 3.07 0.31
CA GLY A 21 -24.30 3.68 -0.30
C GLY A 21 -25.25 4.19 0.78
N LEU A 22 -25.33 5.53 0.91
CA LEU A 22 -26.41 6.17 1.67
C LEU A 22 -27.60 6.39 0.75
N GLY A 23 -28.60 5.55 0.91
CA GLY A 23 -29.93 5.75 0.34
C GLY A 23 -30.63 6.94 1.01
N LEU A 24 -30.86 8.02 0.23
CA LEU A 24 -31.70 9.13 0.62
C LEU A 24 -33.16 8.81 0.28
N THR A 25 -33.98 8.56 1.28
CA THR A 25 -35.43 8.66 1.12
C THR A 25 -36.02 9.59 2.19
N GLY A 26 -36.65 10.68 1.71
CA GLY A 26 -37.90 11.14 2.29
C GLY A 26 -37.86 12.28 3.28
N CYS A 27 -38.41 13.36 2.83
CA CYS A 27 -38.90 14.57 3.49
C CYS A 27 -39.68 14.35 4.79
N GLY A 28 -39.54 15.30 5.74
CA GLY A 28 -40.51 15.46 6.84
C GLY A 28 -40.03 16.41 7.92
N ASN A 29 -40.49 17.56 7.81
CA ASN A 29 -40.63 18.78 8.62
C ASN A 29 -40.64 18.68 10.16
N SER A 30 -40.07 19.73 10.78
CA SER A 30 -40.40 20.45 12.03
C SER A 30 -39.73 20.06 13.37
N SER A 31 -39.02 21.03 13.86
CA SER A 31 -39.06 21.72 15.19
C SER A 31 -38.43 21.07 16.43
N ASP A 32 -37.45 21.84 16.92
CA ASP A 32 -37.16 22.24 18.31
C ASP A 32 -36.65 21.23 19.35
N ASN A 33 -35.53 21.67 19.87
CA ASN A 33 -35.15 21.89 21.27
C ASN A 33 -34.05 20.99 21.88
N SER A 34 -32.98 21.67 22.20
CA SER A 34 -32.02 21.54 23.32
C SER A 34 -32.01 20.28 24.18
N ALA A 35 -30.85 19.67 24.31
CA ALA A 35 -30.16 19.46 25.59
C ALA A 35 -28.85 18.69 25.44
N ALA A 36 -27.85 19.14 26.20
CA ALA A 36 -26.54 18.51 26.39
C ALA A 36 -26.65 17.09 26.96
N GLY A 37 -25.79 16.19 26.46
CA GLY A 37 -25.63 14.86 27.02
C GLY A 37 -24.29 14.30 26.62
N ASP A 38 -23.36 14.35 27.56
CA ASP A 38 -22.09 13.61 27.59
C ASP A 38 -22.32 12.12 27.28
N ALA A 39 -21.64 11.57 26.30
CA ALA A 39 -21.58 10.12 26.11
C ALA A 39 -20.23 9.73 25.51
N THR A 40 -19.33 9.39 26.42
CA THR A 40 -18.21 8.49 26.20
C THR A 40 -18.69 7.25 25.42
N SER A 41 -18.34 7.15 24.14
CA SER A 41 -18.58 5.93 23.37
C SER A 41 -17.27 5.22 23.11
N ALA A 42 -17.10 4.11 23.82
CA ALA A 42 -16.08 3.13 23.62
C ALA A 42 -16.12 2.61 22.16
N ALA A 43 -15.00 2.69 21.48
CA ALA A 43 -14.80 2.03 20.21
C ALA A 43 -14.93 0.51 20.40
N LYS A 44 -15.98 -0.06 19.85
CA LYS A 44 -16.18 -1.50 19.79
C LYS A 44 -15.45 -1.98 18.54
N GLU A 45 -14.33 -2.64 18.74
CA GLU A 45 -13.67 -3.42 17.70
C GLU A 45 -14.67 -4.41 17.09
N SER A 46 -15.04 -4.17 15.85
CA SER A 46 -15.73 -5.15 15.03
C SER A 46 -14.70 -5.87 14.17
N SER A 47 -14.15 -6.93 14.71
CA SER A 47 -13.40 -7.92 13.94
C SER A 47 -14.40 -8.85 13.24
N ASP A 48 -15.03 -8.37 12.19
CA ASP A 48 -15.69 -9.26 11.23
C ASP A 48 -14.93 -9.19 9.90
N ALA A 49 -13.94 -10.05 9.76
CA ALA A 49 -13.35 -10.38 8.48
C ALA A 49 -14.42 -11.17 7.70
N GLY A 50 -15.40 -10.46 7.16
CA GLY A 50 -16.37 -11.01 6.23
C GLY A 50 -15.62 -11.69 5.10
N LYS A 51 -15.76 -13.01 5.04
CA LYS A 51 -15.38 -13.84 3.90
C LYS A 51 -16.28 -13.41 2.75
N THR A 52 -15.85 -12.42 1.98
CA THR A 52 -16.47 -12.17 0.68
C THR A 52 -16.07 -13.35 -0.19
N ASP A 53 -17.05 -14.17 -0.54
CA ASP A 53 -16.86 -15.24 -1.52
C ASP A 53 -16.36 -14.60 -2.80
N ALA A 54 -15.16 -14.99 -3.22
CA ALA A 54 -14.54 -14.54 -4.47
C ALA A 54 -15.34 -14.97 -5.72
N SER A 55 -16.48 -15.63 -5.54
CA SER A 55 -17.33 -16.17 -6.60
C SER A 55 -18.17 -15.13 -7.34
N ASP A 56 -18.39 -13.95 -6.76
CA ASP A 56 -19.24 -12.91 -7.36
C ASP A 56 -18.46 -11.83 -8.12
N PHE A 57 -17.13 -11.91 -8.16
CA PHE A 57 -16.31 -10.97 -8.90
C PHE A 57 -16.31 -11.32 -10.39
N SER A 58 -16.90 -10.45 -11.23
CA SER A 58 -17.01 -10.63 -12.68
C SER A 58 -16.32 -9.53 -13.51
N GLY A 59 -15.54 -8.66 -12.87
CA GLY A 59 -14.87 -7.53 -13.51
C GLY A 59 -13.40 -7.79 -13.86
N ASN A 60 -12.82 -6.94 -14.71
CA ASN A 60 -11.39 -6.90 -14.94
C ASN A 60 -10.71 -6.11 -13.81
N ILE A 61 -9.60 -6.63 -13.31
CA ILE A 61 -8.77 -5.90 -12.33
C ILE A 61 -7.91 -4.88 -13.08
N THR A 62 -8.00 -3.61 -12.67
CA THR A 62 -7.12 -2.55 -13.15
C THR A 62 -5.84 -2.56 -12.31
N VAL A 63 -4.74 -2.96 -12.92
CA VAL A 63 -3.42 -2.97 -12.28
C VAL A 63 -2.73 -1.63 -12.50
N LEU A 64 -2.30 -0.99 -11.40
CA LEU A 64 -1.46 0.20 -11.46
C LEU A 64 -0.03 -0.16 -11.06
N SER A 65 0.94 0.33 -11.82
CA SER A 65 2.36 0.17 -11.53
C SER A 65 3.08 1.52 -11.59
N ARG A 66 4.30 1.54 -11.07
CA ARG A 66 5.18 2.70 -11.15
C ARG A 66 6.03 2.62 -12.42
N GLU A 67 6.57 3.75 -12.79
CA GLU A 67 7.49 3.93 -13.91
C GLU A 67 8.80 3.14 -13.74
N ASP A 68 9.49 2.91 -14.83
CA ASP A 68 10.83 2.33 -14.82
C ASP A 68 11.80 3.23 -14.04
N GLY A 69 12.69 2.61 -13.26
CA GLY A 69 13.61 3.31 -12.38
C GLY A 69 13.01 3.73 -11.03
N SER A 70 11.71 3.50 -10.78
CA SER A 70 11.12 3.70 -9.45
C SER A 70 11.69 2.69 -8.46
N GLY A 71 12.28 3.20 -7.36
CA GLY A 71 12.76 2.36 -6.27
C GLY A 71 11.63 1.55 -5.60
N THR A 72 10.42 2.11 -5.54
CA THR A 72 9.24 1.42 -5.02
C THR A 72 8.83 0.26 -5.94
N ARG A 73 8.87 0.45 -7.29
CA ARG A 73 8.63 -0.63 -8.24
C ARG A 73 9.68 -1.73 -8.10
N GLY A 74 10.97 -1.36 -8.08
CA GLY A 74 12.04 -2.35 -7.92
C GLY A 74 11.90 -3.17 -6.65
N ALA A 75 11.56 -2.53 -5.51
CA ALA A 75 11.29 -3.24 -4.27
C ALA A 75 10.07 -4.17 -4.38
N PHE A 76 8.98 -3.70 -4.99
CA PHE A 76 7.76 -4.47 -5.15
C PHE A 76 7.98 -5.73 -5.99
N ILE A 77 8.54 -5.59 -7.20
CA ILE A 77 8.73 -6.73 -8.10
C ILE A 77 9.72 -7.77 -7.54
N GLU A 78 10.76 -7.32 -6.83
CA GLU A 78 11.74 -8.20 -6.20
C GLU A 78 11.13 -8.96 -5.01
N LEU A 79 10.51 -8.25 -4.07
CA LEU A 79 10.00 -8.84 -2.82
C LEU A 79 8.80 -9.76 -3.05
N PHE A 80 8.00 -9.49 -4.06
CA PHE A 80 6.87 -10.34 -4.45
C PHE A 80 7.24 -11.43 -5.47
N GLY A 81 8.49 -11.46 -5.95
CA GLY A 81 8.96 -12.44 -6.93
C GLY A 81 8.29 -12.29 -8.29
N ILE A 82 7.93 -11.05 -8.66
CA ILE A 82 7.45 -10.66 -9.99
C ILE A 82 8.65 -10.50 -10.94
N GLU A 83 9.81 -10.13 -10.41
CA GLU A 83 11.07 -10.15 -11.13
C GLU A 83 11.56 -11.59 -11.24
N GLU A 84 11.66 -12.11 -12.44
CA GLU A 84 12.16 -13.46 -12.71
C GLU A 84 13.48 -13.42 -13.49
N LYS A 85 14.21 -14.52 -13.51
CA LYS A 85 15.39 -14.66 -14.35
C LYS A 85 15.01 -15.40 -15.63
N ASN A 86 15.38 -14.83 -16.78
CA ASN A 86 15.23 -15.49 -18.06
C ASN A 86 16.31 -16.61 -18.25
N ASP A 87 16.24 -17.32 -19.35
CA ASP A 87 17.17 -18.42 -19.65
C ASP A 87 18.64 -17.97 -19.74
N ALA A 88 18.91 -16.68 -20.02
CA ALA A 88 20.24 -16.09 -20.00
C ALA A 88 20.70 -15.67 -18.60
N GLY A 89 19.85 -15.79 -17.58
CA GLY A 89 20.12 -15.40 -16.21
C GLY A 89 19.93 -13.89 -15.94
N GLU A 90 19.37 -13.16 -16.90
CA GLU A 90 19.05 -11.75 -16.76
C GLU A 90 17.72 -11.56 -16.04
N LYS A 91 17.61 -10.50 -15.26
CA LYS A 91 16.39 -10.13 -14.53
C LYS A 91 15.37 -9.55 -15.49
N GLU A 92 14.14 -10.05 -15.43
CA GLU A 92 13.01 -9.62 -16.23
C GLU A 92 11.82 -9.28 -15.34
N ASP A 93 11.24 -8.10 -15.55
CA ASP A 93 10.04 -7.66 -14.84
C ASP A 93 8.80 -8.26 -15.51
N MET A 94 8.13 -9.17 -14.80
CA MET A 94 6.94 -9.88 -15.26
C MET A 94 5.63 -9.12 -14.92
N THR A 95 5.71 -7.82 -14.61
CA THR A 95 4.52 -6.99 -14.47
C THR A 95 3.69 -7.06 -15.75
N THR A 96 2.37 -7.23 -15.62
CA THR A 96 1.49 -7.29 -16.80
C THR A 96 1.67 -6.07 -17.70
N VAL A 97 1.71 -6.30 -19.01
CA VAL A 97 1.81 -5.24 -20.02
C VAL A 97 0.59 -4.33 -20.06
N ASP A 98 -0.54 -4.78 -19.51
CA ASP A 98 -1.79 -4.00 -19.42
C ASP A 98 -1.80 -3.09 -18.18
N ALA A 99 -0.75 -3.08 -17.37
CA ALA A 99 -0.68 -2.21 -16.19
C ALA A 99 -0.66 -0.73 -16.59
N THR A 100 -1.49 0.06 -15.93
CA THR A 100 -1.44 1.52 -16.04
C THR A 100 -0.22 2.04 -15.29
N ILE A 101 0.69 2.68 -16.01
CA ILE A 101 1.92 3.21 -15.44
C ILE A 101 1.72 4.64 -14.96
N THR A 102 2.16 4.94 -13.75
CA THR A 102 2.18 6.29 -13.19
C THR A 102 3.51 6.60 -12.50
N ASN A 103 3.96 7.84 -12.61
CA ASN A 103 5.15 8.36 -11.92
C ASN A 103 4.80 9.18 -10.67
N ASN A 104 3.53 9.15 -10.24
CA ASN A 104 3.05 9.93 -9.12
C ASN A 104 2.25 9.03 -8.17
N THR A 105 2.65 9.03 -6.89
CA THR A 105 2.01 8.21 -5.85
C THR A 105 0.58 8.67 -5.56
N GLU A 106 0.32 9.98 -5.57
CA GLU A 106 -1.04 10.51 -5.33
C GLU A 106 -1.99 10.15 -6.48
N VAL A 107 -1.50 10.17 -7.73
CA VAL A 107 -2.28 9.71 -8.88
C VAL A 107 -2.60 8.23 -8.75
N MET A 108 -1.64 7.42 -8.32
CA MET A 108 -1.89 5.99 -8.04
C MET A 108 -2.97 5.83 -6.99
N MET A 109 -2.85 6.51 -5.84
CA MET A 109 -3.79 6.42 -4.74
C MET A 109 -5.19 6.89 -5.13
N SER A 110 -5.31 8.05 -5.79
CA SER A 110 -6.60 8.58 -6.24
C SER A 110 -7.27 7.69 -7.30
N THR A 111 -6.49 7.05 -8.17
CA THR A 111 -7.03 6.10 -9.15
C THR A 111 -7.57 4.84 -8.46
N VAL A 112 -6.84 4.30 -7.49
CA VAL A 112 -7.31 3.16 -6.67
C VAL A 112 -8.55 3.56 -5.88
N ALA A 113 -8.55 4.73 -5.25
CA ALA A 113 -9.70 5.24 -4.50
C ALA A 113 -10.97 5.43 -5.36
N GLY A 114 -10.79 5.78 -6.63
CA GLY A 114 -11.89 6.01 -7.60
C GLY A 114 -12.36 4.76 -8.35
N ASN A 115 -11.72 3.61 -8.18
CA ASN A 115 -12.05 2.39 -8.92
C ASN A 115 -11.99 1.16 -8.00
N GLU A 116 -13.12 0.59 -7.68
CA GLU A 116 -13.26 -0.58 -6.81
C GLU A 116 -12.52 -1.85 -7.32
N TYR A 117 -12.20 -1.89 -8.60
CA TYR A 117 -11.47 -2.97 -9.25
C TYR A 117 -9.97 -2.65 -9.45
N ALA A 118 -9.49 -1.54 -8.91
CA ALA A 118 -8.09 -1.15 -9.04
C ALA A 118 -7.24 -1.67 -7.89
N ILE A 119 -6.02 -2.05 -8.24
CA ILE A 119 -4.96 -2.42 -7.31
C ILE A 119 -3.68 -1.67 -7.66
N GLY A 120 -2.92 -1.31 -6.64
CA GLY A 120 -1.64 -0.64 -6.82
C GLY A 120 -0.75 -0.83 -5.59
N TYR A 121 0.39 -0.18 -5.58
CA TYR A 121 1.32 -0.21 -4.46
C TYR A 121 1.97 1.17 -4.26
N CYS A 122 2.27 1.49 -3.02
CA CYS A 122 2.97 2.71 -2.64
C CYS A 122 3.90 2.47 -1.45
N SER A 123 4.70 3.47 -1.12
CA SER A 123 5.48 3.44 0.12
C SER A 123 4.56 3.62 1.33
N LEU A 124 4.90 2.97 2.45
CA LEU A 124 4.13 3.06 3.69
C LEU A 124 3.91 4.51 4.15
N GLY A 125 4.94 5.35 4.07
CA GLY A 125 4.84 6.77 4.44
C GLY A 125 3.93 7.63 3.55
N SER A 126 3.47 7.09 2.40
CA SER A 126 2.50 7.77 1.53
C SER A 126 1.08 7.23 1.70
N LEU A 127 0.91 6.15 2.45
CA LEU A 127 -0.40 5.53 2.67
C LEU A 127 -1.30 6.46 3.50
N ASN A 128 -2.57 6.56 3.11
CA ASN A 128 -3.58 7.31 3.83
C ASN A 128 -4.95 6.60 3.80
N ASP A 129 -5.93 7.16 4.48
CA ASP A 129 -7.26 6.56 4.66
C ASP A 129 -8.16 6.59 3.42
N THR A 130 -7.70 7.12 2.29
CA THR A 130 -8.48 7.12 1.04
C THR A 130 -8.50 5.76 0.36
N VAL A 131 -7.59 4.88 0.73
CA VAL A 131 -7.45 3.53 0.19
C VAL A 131 -7.34 2.50 1.32
N LYS A 132 -7.67 1.25 1.02
CA LYS A 132 -7.51 0.14 1.96
C LYS A 132 -6.18 -0.56 1.74
N ALA A 133 -5.31 -0.55 2.75
CA ALA A 133 -4.12 -1.39 2.75
C ALA A 133 -4.49 -2.86 2.97
N VAL A 134 -3.86 -3.74 2.20
CA VAL A 134 -4.05 -5.19 2.31
C VAL A 134 -2.99 -5.78 3.22
N LYS A 135 -3.39 -6.70 4.08
CA LYS A 135 -2.46 -7.49 4.89
C LYS A 135 -1.66 -8.44 3.99
N ILE A 136 -0.37 -8.54 4.25
CA ILE A 136 0.51 -9.50 3.59
C ILE A 136 0.86 -10.60 4.59
N ASP A 137 0.57 -11.84 4.23
CA ASP A 137 0.72 -13.01 5.13
C ASP A 137 0.03 -12.82 6.50
N GLY A 138 -1.08 -12.06 6.52
CA GLY A 138 -1.82 -11.74 7.74
C GLY A 138 -1.29 -10.54 8.53
N ALA A 139 -0.12 -9.99 8.18
CA ALA A 139 0.45 -8.81 8.82
C ALA A 139 -0.02 -7.51 8.15
N GLU A 140 -0.34 -6.51 8.95
CA GLU A 140 -0.64 -5.16 8.49
C GLU A 140 0.64 -4.38 8.19
N ALA A 141 0.57 -3.49 7.20
CA ALA A 141 1.66 -2.56 6.87
C ALA A 141 1.71 -1.43 7.92
N THR A 142 2.41 -1.68 9.02
CA THR A 142 2.63 -0.69 10.08
C THR A 142 4.11 -0.59 10.41
N THR A 143 4.54 0.56 10.94
CA THR A 143 5.92 0.76 11.38
C THR A 143 6.33 -0.29 12.43
N GLU A 144 5.42 -0.65 13.33
CA GLU A 144 5.65 -1.68 14.35
C GLU A 144 5.90 -3.06 13.70
N ASN A 145 5.03 -3.47 12.75
CA ASN A 145 5.15 -4.77 12.10
C ASN A 145 6.38 -4.86 11.18
N VAL A 146 6.81 -3.74 10.59
CA VAL A 146 8.09 -3.66 9.87
C VAL A 146 9.25 -3.81 10.85
N SER A 147 9.24 -3.09 11.97
CA SER A 147 10.33 -3.09 12.95
C SER A 147 10.51 -4.44 13.65
N ASN A 148 9.43 -5.14 13.95
CA ASN A 148 9.47 -6.46 14.58
C ASN A 148 9.63 -7.63 13.59
N GLY A 149 9.65 -7.33 12.27
CA GLY A 149 9.85 -8.31 11.20
C GLY A 149 8.62 -9.18 10.87
N SER A 150 7.45 -8.89 11.42
CA SER A 150 6.21 -9.61 11.05
C SER A 150 5.71 -9.21 9.67
N TYR A 151 5.90 -7.96 9.26
CA TYR A 151 5.67 -7.49 7.89
C TYR A 151 6.96 -7.61 7.07
N LYS A 152 7.02 -8.61 6.20
CA LYS A 152 8.25 -8.99 5.48
C LYS A 152 8.54 -8.18 4.23
N VAL A 153 7.54 -7.44 3.71
CA VAL A 153 7.68 -6.65 2.49
C VAL A 153 8.22 -5.27 2.82
N SER A 154 9.49 -5.23 3.19
CA SER A 154 10.18 -3.99 3.54
C SER A 154 11.63 -4.00 3.07
N ARG A 155 12.18 -2.83 2.81
CA ARG A 155 13.59 -2.63 2.46
C ARG A 155 14.15 -1.45 3.25
N PRO A 156 15.40 -1.50 3.68
CA PRO A 156 16.05 -0.37 4.31
C PRO A 156 16.32 0.72 3.28
N PHE A 157 16.23 1.97 3.71
CA PHE A 157 16.81 3.09 2.99
C PHE A 157 18.32 3.11 3.20
N ASN A 158 19.07 3.40 2.14
CA ASN A 158 20.51 3.48 2.18
C ASN A 158 20.99 4.90 1.85
N ILE A 159 21.89 5.42 2.65
CA ILE A 159 22.58 6.67 2.36
C ILE A 159 23.85 6.32 1.58
N ILE A 160 24.00 6.87 0.37
CA ILE A 160 25.15 6.64 -0.49
C ILE A 160 26.04 7.87 -0.47
N THR A 161 27.33 7.68 -0.19
CA THR A 161 28.31 8.74 -0.17
C THR A 161 29.49 8.42 -1.10
N LYS A 162 30.29 9.41 -1.43
CA LYS A 162 31.65 9.19 -1.99
C LYS A 162 32.57 8.72 -0.88
N ASP A 163 33.74 8.21 -1.26
CA ASP A 163 34.79 7.75 -0.32
C ASP A 163 35.22 8.86 0.67
N SER A 164 35.21 10.13 0.21
CA SER A 164 35.42 11.29 1.07
C SER A 164 34.13 12.08 1.21
N VAL A 165 33.66 12.23 2.43
CA VAL A 165 32.47 13.01 2.78
C VAL A 165 32.92 14.34 3.38
N SER A 166 32.33 15.46 2.94
CA SER A 166 32.59 16.77 3.57
C SER A 166 32.00 16.83 4.98
N ASP A 167 32.57 17.68 5.84
CA ASP A 167 32.07 17.83 7.23
C ASP A 167 30.59 18.19 7.25
N VAL A 168 30.13 19.06 6.35
CA VAL A 168 28.71 19.45 6.25
C VAL A 168 27.81 18.26 5.87
N ALA A 169 28.25 17.43 4.92
CA ALA A 169 27.49 16.25 4.53
C ALA A 169 27.48 15.20 5.65
N GLN A 170 28.60 15.06 6.36
CA GLN A 170 28.69 14.15 7.51
C GLN A 170 27.77 14.61 8.66
N ASP A 171 27.71 15.91 8.93
CA ASP A 171 26.82 16.48 9.94
C ASP A 171 25.35 16.21 9.59
N PHE A 172 24.96 16.37 8.32
CA PHE A 172 23.61 16.04 7.86
C PHE A 172 23.29 14.55 8.00
N ILE A 173 24.23 13.65 7.67
CA ILE A 173 24.06 12.22 7.89
C ILE A 173 23.89 11.90 9.37
N ASN A 174 24.70 12.55 10.23
CA ASN A 174 24.58 12.36 11.67
C ASN A 174 23.22 12.84 12.20
N TYR A 175 22.69 13.94 11.65
CA TYR A 175 21.34 14.40 11.97
C TYR A 175 20.28 13.39 11.54
N ILE A 176 20.32 12.89 10.30
CA ILE A 176 19.39 11.86 9.82
C ILE A 176 19.40 10.63 10.74
N MET A 177 20.58 10.22 11.21
CA MET A 177 20.74 9.04 12.07
C MET A 177 20.48 9.33 13.56
N SER A 178 20.25 10.58 13.94
CA SER A 178 19.92 10.96 15.33
C SER A 178 18.47 10.64 15.68
N ALA A 179 18.15 10.68 16.98
CA ALA A 179 16.77 10.51 17.45
C ALA A 179 15.83 11.56 16.85
N ASP A 180 16.26 12.82 16.80
CA ASP A 180 15.47 13.92 16.23
C ASP A 180 15.24 13.74 14.72
N GLY A 181 16.27 13.30 13.99
CA GLY A 181 16.15 12.99 12.56
C GLY A 181 15.22 11.80 12.29
N GLN A 182 15.26 10.79 13.12
CA GLN A 182 14.39 9.61 12.99
C GLN A 182 12.93 9.96 13.34
N GLU A 183 12.69 10.87 14.27
CA GLU A 183 11.34 11.37 14.57
C GLU A 183 10.72 12.12 13.39
N VAL A 184 11.53 12.84 12.60
CA VAL A 184 11.06 13.53 11.37
C VAL A 184 10.73 12.53 10.25
N ILE A 185 11.38 11.38 10.21
CA ILE A 185 11.24 10.37 9.14
C ILE A 185 10.09 9.40 9.42
N SER A 186 9.78 9.15 10.68
CA SER A 186 8.72 8.23 11.11
C SER A 186 7.36 8.92 11.13
#